data_207437be9596f10226e44adc345e2cd8
#
_entry.id   207437be9596f10226e44adc345e2cd8
#
_cell.length_a   1.000
_cell.length_b   1.000
_cell.length_c   1.000
_cell.angle_alpha   90.00
_cell.angle_beta   90.00
_cell.angle_gamma   90.00
#
_symmetry.space_group_name_H-M   'P 1'
#
loop_
_entity.id
_entity.type
_entity.pdbx_description
1 polymer ?
#
loop_
_entity_poly.entity_id
_entity_poly.type
_entity_poly.pdbx_seq_one_letter_code
_entity_poly.pdbx_strand_id
1 'polypeptide(L)'
;MAKKVIANIKLQIQAGKATPSPPIGPALGQHGVNIMEFCKAYNAMTGKQEGMIIPVVITVYADRSFTFVTKTPPVSVLLKQAAKIAKGAADPKRETVGKVSGKQVKEIAELKFKDLNCVDIDAAIQTVEGTARSMGIEVTQ
;
A
#
# COMPACT_ATOMS: atom_id res chain seq x y z
N MET A 1 -1.83 27.38 14.92
CA MET A 1 -3.10 26.73 15.29
C MET A 1 -3.29 25.45 14.49
N ALA A 2 -3.80 24.41 15.14
CA ALA A 2 -4.11 23.17 14.44
C ALA A 2 -5.32 23.39 13.50
N LYS A 3 -5.17 23.02 12.23
CA LYS A 3 -6.26 23.08 11.26
C LYS A 3 -7.26 21.96 11.53
N LYS A 4 -8.54 22.27 11.38
CA LYS A 4 -9.59 21.27 11.55
C LYS A 4 -9.55 20.26 10.40
N VAL A 5 -9.42 18.98 10.71
CA VAL A 5 -9.47 17.89 9.73
C VAL A 5 -10.92 17.62 9.35
N ILE A 6 -11.22 17.66 8.05
CA ILE A 6 -12.55 17.32 7.54
C ILE A 6 -12.62 15.83 7.20
N ALA A 7 -11.58 15.31 6.53
CA ALA A 7 -11.59 13.94 6.03
C ALA A 7 -10.18 13.38 5.90
N ASN A 8 -10.09 12.07 6.03
CA ASN A 8 -8.90 11.29 5.69
C ASN A 8 -9.24 10.40 4.50
N ILE A 9 -8.45 10.52 3.44
CA ILE A 9 -8.62 9.74 2.21
C ILE A 9 -7.47 8.74 2.11
N LYS A 10 -7.79 7.47 1.94
CA LYS A 10 -6.79 6.41 1.77
C LYS A 10 -6.86 5.88 0.34
N LEU A 11 -5.74 5.95 -0.36
CA LEU A 11 -5.64 5.52 -1.76
C LEU A 11 -4.42 4.63 -1.95
N GLN A 12 -4.48 3.77 -2.97
CA GLN A 12 -3.34 2.99 -3.45
C GLN A 12 -3.05 3.41 -4.88
N ILE A 13 -1.90 3.99 -5.11
CA ILE A 13 -1.52 4.60 -6.38
C ILE A 13 -0.17 4.04 -6.81
N GLN A 14 0.00 3.79 -8.10
CA GLN A 14 1.30 3.44 -8.65
C GLN A 14 2.30 4.58 -8.48
N ALA A 15 3.48 4.28 -7.98
CA ALA A 15 4.54 5.26 -7.77
C ALA A 15 4.92 5.96 -9.07
N GLY A 16 5.01 7.29 -9.02
CA GLY A 16 5.37 8.11 -10.17
C GLY A 16 4.30 8.23 -11.27
N LYS A 17 3.13 7.63 -11.08
CA LYS A 17 2.06 7.59 -12.10
C LYS A 17 0.72 8.13 -11.60
N ALA A 18 0.73 9.03 -10.63
CA ALA A 18 -0.49 9.68 -10.19
C ALA A 18 -1.04 10.61 -11.28
N THR A 19 -2.30 10.41 -11.65
CA THR A 19 -3.00 11.19 -12.67
C THR A 19 -4.37 11.63 -12.16
N PRO A 20 -4.97 12.71 -12.71
CA PRO A 20 -6.30 13.15 -12.30
C PRO A 20 -7.45 12.19 -12.63
N SER A 21 -7.15 11.11 -13.33
CA SER A 21 -8.15 10.07 -13.67
C SER A 21 -8.54 9.24 -12.44
N PRO A 22 -9.65 8.46 -12.48
CA PRO A 22 -9.99 7.56 -11.38
C PRO A 22 -8.82 6.64 -11.00
N PRO A 23 -8.60 6.34 -9.71
CA PRO A 23 -9.45 6.66 -8.55
C PRO A 23 -9.16 8.01 -7.87
N ILE A 24 -8.14 8.75 -8.31
CA ILE A 24 -7.66 9.95 -7.62
C ILE A 24 -8.64 11.12 -7.80
N GLY A 25 -9.08 11.38 -9.03
CA GLY A 25 -9.95 12.50 -9.36
C GLY A 25 -11.21 12.56 -8.50
N PRO A 26 -12.06 11.52 -8.53
CA PRO A 26 -13.29 11.49 -7.74
C PRO A 26 -13.05 11.56 -6.23
N ALA A 27 -12.03 10.88 -5.72
CA ALA A 27 -11.72 10.84 -4.30
C ALA A 27 -11.33 12.22 -3.75
N LEU A 28 -10.51 12.95 -4.46
CA LEU A 28 -10.06 14.29 -4.07
C LEU A 28 -11.08 15.38 -4.45
N GLY A 29 -11.75 15.21 -5.58
CA GLY A 29 -12.75 16.16 -6.08
C GLY A 29 -13.93 16.37 -5.14
N GLN A 30 -14.38 15.32 -4.45
CA GLN A 30 -15.44 15.38 -3.45
C GLN A 30 -15.13 16.34 -2.30
N HIS A 31 -13.86 16.51 -1.98
CA HIS A 31 -13.40 17.35 -0.88
C HIS A 31 -12.86 18.72 -1.34
N GLY A 32 -12.92 19.00 -2.64
CA GLY A 32 -12.45 20.27 -3.20
C GLY A 32 -10.94 20.48 -3.14
N VAL A 33 -10.17 19.39 -3.09
CA VAL A 33 -8.69 19.42 -3.04
C VAL A 33 -8.12 19.62 -4.44
N ASN A 34 -7.01 20.33 -4.55
CA ASN A 34 -6.30 20.52 -5.82
C ASN A 34 -5.63 19.22 -6.28
N ILE A 35 -6.25 18.53 -7.22
CA ILE A 35 -5.82 17.23 -7.71
C ILE A 35 -4.44 17.30 -8.39
N MET A 36 -4.20 18.35 -9.18
CA MET A 36 -2.94 18.52 -9.92
C MET A 36 -1.75 18.71 -8.98
N GLU A 37 -1.93 19.50 -7.94
CA GLU A 37 -0.91 19.75 -6.93
C GLU A 37 -0.54 18.46 -6.20
N PHE A 38 -1.55 17.68 -5.81
CA PHE A 38 -1.35 16.37 -5.20
C PHE A 38 -0.58 15.42 -6.13
N CYS A 39 -0.99 15.30 -7.39
CA CYS A 39 -0.34 14.43 -8.36
C CYS A 39 1.14 14.80 -8.56
N LYS A 40 1.45 16.07 -8.69
CA LYS A 40 2.84 16.56 -8.82
C LYS A 40 3.68 16.23 -7.59
N ALA A 41 3.16 16.52 -6.40
CA ALA A 41 3.86 16.26 -5.14
C ALA A 41 4.08 14.76 -4.92
N TYR A 42 3.06 13.95 -5.16
CA TYR A 42 3.14 12.49 -5.03
C TYR A 42 4.16 11.89 -6.02
N ASN A 43 4.10 12.28 -7.29
CA ASN A 43 5.03 11.80 -8.30
C ASN A 43 6.48 12.20 -7.99
N ALA A 44 6.70 13.39 -7.46
CA ALA A 44 8.02 13.84 -7.02
C ALA A 44 8.56 12.99 -5.87
N MET A 45 7.72 12.64 -4.89
CA MET A 45 8.11 11.83 -3.74
C MET A 45 8.34 10.35 -4.09
N THR A 46 7.55 9.82 -4.99
CA THR A 46 7.54 8.38 -5.31
C THR A 46 8.27 8.01 -6.60
N GLY A 47 8.85 8.97 -7.30
CA GLY A 47 9.54 8.74 -8.58
C GLY A 47 10.69 7.73 -8.51
N LYS A 48 11.33 7.59 -7.33
CA LYS A 48 12.42 6.61 -7.11
C LYS A 48 11.91 5.17 -6.92
N GLN A 49 10.63 4.99 -6.69
CA GLN A 49 10.01 3.69 -6.41
C GLN A 49 9.06 3.29 -7.55
N GLU A 50 9.37 3.72 -8.75
CA GLU A 50 8.54 3.47 -9.93
C GLU A 50 8.25 1.99 -10.13
N GLY A 51 7.02 1.67 -10.51
CA GLY A 51 6.56 0.29 -10.70
C GLY A 51 5.95 -0.36 -9.46
N MET A 52 6.03 0.25 -8.29
CA MET A 52 5.38 -0.25 -7.07
C MET A 52 4.08 0.48 -6.78
N ILE A 53 3.13 -0.21 -6.17
CA ILE A 53 1.92 0.42 -5.64
C ILE A 53 2.23 0.94 -4.24
N ILE A 54 2.04 2.23 -4.02
CA ILE A 54 2.31 2.87 -2.74
C ILE A 54 1.00 3.39 -2.15
N PRO A 55 0.62 2.92 -0.95
CA PRO A 55 -0.52 3.47 -0.24
C PRO A 55 -0.22 4.90 0.22
N VAL A 56 -1.21 5.75 0.12
CA VAL A 56 -1.14 7.13 0.58
C VAL A 56 -2.34 7.45 1.46
N VAL A 57 -2.10 8.15 2.56
CA VAL A 57 -3.14 8.70 3.43
C VAL A 57 -3.13 10.20 3.28
N ILE A 58 -4.20 10.77 2.77
CA ILE A 58 -4.37 12.21 2.54
C ILE A 58 -5.28 12.76 3.61
N THR A 59 -4.79 13.75 4.33
CA THR A 59 -5.58 14.48 5.34
C THR A 59 -6.04 15.79 4.73
N VAL A 60 -7.36 16.01 4.66
CA VAL A 60 -7.97 17.21 4.12
C VAL A 60 -8.43 18.10 5.27
N TYR A 61 -8.10 19.38 5.19
CA TYR A 61 -8.43 20.41 6.20
C TYR A 61 -9.60 21.30 5.76
N ALA A 62 -10.18 22.01 6.72
CA ALA A 62 -11.33 22.89 6.49
C ALA A 62 -11.06 24.01 5.47
N ASP A 63 -9.82 24.45 5.33
CA ASP A 63 -9.38 25.47 4.37
C ASP A 63 -9.10 24.90 2.96
N ARG A 64 -9.47 23.62 2.71
CA ARG A 64 -9.21 22.87 1.47
C ARG A 64 -7.73 22.59 1.22
N SER A 65 -6.86 22.86 2.17
CA SER A 65 -5.48 22.42 2.13
C SER A 65 -5.42 20.92 2.46
N PHE A 66 -4.33 20.27 2.07
CA PHE A 66 -4.13 18.87 2.35
C PHE A 66 -2.69 18.59 2.75
N THR A 67 -2.51 17.52 3.50
CA THR A 67 -1.22 16.88 3.73
C THR A 67 -1.36 15.40 3.41
N PHE A 68 -0.28 14.77 3.00
CA PHE A 68 -0.30 13.34 2.71
C PHE A 68 0.95 12.66 3.25
N VAL A 69 0.78 11.38 3.58
CA VAL A 69 1.86 10.50 4.04
C VAL A 69 1.83 9.26 3.17
N THR A 70 2.98 8.93 2.59
CA THR A 70 3.15 7.67 1.85
C THR A 70 3.57 6.57 2.81
N LYS A 71 3.02 5.38 2.61
CA LYS A 71 3.34 4.18 3.40
C LYS A 71 4.13 3.19 2.56
N THR A 72 4.61 2.13 3.20
CA THR A 72 5.28 1.03 2.51
C THR A 72 4.30 0.30 1.58
N PRO A 73 4.78 -0.34 0.49
CA PRO A 73 3.90 -1.09 -0.41
C PRO A 73 3.05 -2.12 0.33
N PRO A 74 1.81 -2.40 -0.16
CA PRO A 74 0.96 -3.41 0.46
C PRO A 74 1.63 -4.79 0.46
N VAL A 75 1.42 -5.55 1.54
CA VAL A 75 1.96 -6.91 1.69
C VAL A 75 1.53 -7.80 0.53
N SER A 76 0.29 -7.66 0.07
CA SER A 76 -0.23 -8.43 -1.07
C SER A 76 0.55 -8.22 -2.37
N VAL A 77 0.98 -6.99 -2.63
CA VAL A 77 1.80 -6.66 -3.80
C VAL A 77 3.19 -7.26 -3.66
N LEU A 78 3.80 -7.13 -2.50
CA LEU A 78 5.13 -7.69 -2.21
C LEU A 78 5.13 -9.23 -2.32
N LEU A 79 4.09 -9.88 -1.80
CA LEU A 79 3.94 -11.34 -1.91
C LEU A 79 3.76 -11.81 -3.35
N LYS A 80 2.98 -11.10 -4.15
CA LYS A 80 2.83 -11.42 -5.58
C LYS A 80 4.16 -11.32 -6.34
N GLN A 81 4.94 -10.30 -6.05
CA GLN A 81 6.27 -10.14 -6.64
C GLN A 81 7.22 -11.26 -6.20
N ALA A 82 7.24 -11.60 -4.92
CA ALA A 82 8.09 -12.67 -4.38
C ALA A 82 7.72 -14.03 -4.95
N ALA A 83 6.44 -14.33 -5.09
CA ALA A 83 5.93 -15.57 -5.68
C ALA A 83 5.93 -15.57 -7.22
N LYS A 84 6.23 -14.43 -7.85
CA LYS A 84 6.21 -14.22 -9.30
C LYS A 84 4.86 -14.56 -9.96
N ILE A 85 3.77 -14.19 -9.28
CA ILE A 85 2.41 -14.40 -9.77
C ILE A 85 1.74 -13.06 -10.08
N ALA A 86 0.85 -13.06 -11.07
CA ALA A 86 0.11 -11.86 -11.46
C ALA A 86 -1.10 -11.60 -10.57
N LYS A 87 -1.74 -12.66 -10.07
CA LYS A 87 -2.98 -12.59 -9.30
C LYS A 87 -3.01 -13.65 -8.20
N GLY A 88 -3.57 -13.31 -7.05
CA GLY A 88 -3.85 -14.25 -5.97
C GLY A 88 -4.97 -15.24 -6.32
N ALA A 89 -5.13 -16.29 -5.51
CA ALA A 89 -6.16 -17.29 -5.71
C ALA A 89 -7.58 -16.71 -5.54
N ALA A 90 -8.50 -17.19 -6.36
CA ALA A 90 -9.93 -16.88 -6.19
C ALA A 90 -10.51 -17.64 -4.98
N ASP A 91 -10.08 -18.88 -4.78
CA ASP A 91 -10.45 -19.71 -3.62
C ASP A 91 -9.18 -20.21 -2.91
N PRO A 92 -8.63 -19.44 -1.96
CA PRO A 92 -7.35 -19.77 -1.32
C PRO A 92 -7.38 -21.04 -0.47
N LYS A 93 -8.56 -21.53 -0.11
CA LYS A 93 -8.69 -22.79 0.64
C LYS A 93 -8.49 -24.02 -0.23
N ARG A 94 -8.76 -23.92 -1.52
CA ARG A 94 -8.72 -25.04 -2.48
C ARG A 94 -7.58 -24.93 -3.46
N GLU A 95 -7.08 -23.75 -3.69
CA GLU A 95 -6.10 -23.46 -4.73
C GLU A 95 -4.88 -22.77 -4.17
N THR A 96 -3.70 -23.34 -4.43
CA THR A 96 -2.41 -22.71 -4.13
C THR A 96 -1.80 -22.22 -5.44
N VAL A 97 -1.65 -20.90 -5.57
CA VAL A 97 -1.19 -20.25 -6.81
C VAL A 97 0.31 -19.95 -6.83
N GLY A 98 0.97 -20.03 -5.68
CA GLY A 98 2.39 -19.73 -5.60
C GLY A 98 2.99 -20.15 -4.26
N LYS A 99 4.32 -20.05 -4.19
CA LYS A 99 5.08 -20.37 -2.98
C LYS A 99 6.10 -19.28 -2.73
N VAL A 100 6.32 -18.96 -1.46
CA VAL A 100 7.38 -18.06 -1.01
C VAL A 100 8.20 -18.74 0.08
N SER A 101 9.50 -18.41 0.14
CA SER A 101 10.36 -18.92 1.20
C SER A 101 10.20 -18.11 2.48
N GLY A 102 10.54 -18.71 3.61
CA GLY A 102 10.55 -18.00 4.89
C GLY A 102 11.48 -16.79 4.90
N LYS A 103 12.56 -16.82 4.13
CA LYS A 103 13.46 -15.68 3.96
C LYS A 103 12.76 -14.50 3.29
N GLN A 104 12.01 -14.76 2.21
CA GLN A 104 11.24 -13.73 1.50
C GLN A 104 10.16 -13.13 2.38
N VAL A 105 9.47 -13.94 3.17
CA VAL A 105 8.47 -13.48 4.15
C VAL A 105 9.12 -12.58 5.20
N LYS A 106 10.30 -12.94 5.69
CA LYS A 106 11.05 -12.12 6.65
C LYS A 106 11.46 -10.78 6.06
N GLU A 107 11.97 -10.75 4.84
CA GLU A 107 12.33 -9.51 4.14
C GLU A 107 11.11 -8.59 3.97
N ILE A 108 9.95 -9.13 3.59
CA ILE A 108 8.70 -8.38 3.47
C ILE A 108 8.27 -7.84 4.84
N ALA A 109 8.37 -8.65 5.89
CA ALA A 109 8.04 -8.24 7.25
C ALA A 109 8.93 -7.09 7.73
N GLU A 110 10.23 -7.14 7.45
CA GLU A 110 11.18 -6.08 7.79
C GLU A 110 10.88 -4.77 7.05
N LEU A 111 10.57 -4.84 5.76
CA LEU A 111 10.17 -3.68 4.97
C LEU A 111 8.90 -3.02 5.50
N LYS A 112 7.94 -3.83 5.91
CA LYS A 112 6.62 -3.37 6.39
C LYS A 112 6.60 -3.03 7.88
N PHE A 113 7.61 -3.41 8.63
CA PHE A 113 7.66 -3.33 10.09
C PHE A 113 7.31 -1.94 10.63
N LYS A 114 7.82 -0.90 9.99
CA LYS A 114 7.57 0.50 10.39
C LYS A 114 6.10 0.93 10.29
N ASP A 115 5.30 0.27 9.46
CA ASP A 115 3.87 0.55 9.28
C ASP A 115 2.98 -0.40 10.10
N LEU A 116 3.57 -1.44 10.69
CA LEU A 116 2.86 -2.41 11.52
C LEU A 116 2.92 -2.01 13.00
N ASN A 117 1.92 -2.42 13.75
CA ASN A 117 1.86 -2.20 15.20
C ASN A 117 2.49 -3.34 16.01
N CYS A 118 3.32 -4.17 15.37
CA CYS A 118 4.00 -5.29 16.00
C CYS A 118 5.18 -4.81 16.85
N VAL A 119 5.40 -5.47 17.98
CA VAL A 119 6.56 -5.23 18.85
C VAL A 119 7.78 -6.00 18.33
N ASP A 120 7.56 -7.23 17.89
CA ASP A 120 8.61 -8.16 17.44
C ASP A 120 8.51 -8.47 15.95
N ILE A 121 9.65 -8.78 15.35
CA ILE A 121 9.70 -9.21 13.95
C ILE A 121 8.94 -10.53 13.71
N ASP A 122 8.91 -11.42 14.69
CA ASP A 122 8.17 -12.69 14.59
C ASP A 122 6.67 -12.45 14.45
N ALA A 123 6.11 -11.48 15.18
CA ALA A 123 4.72 -11.07 15.04
C ALA A 123 4.44 -10.48 13.64
N ALA A 124 5.37 -9.70 13.11
CA ALA A 124 5.29 -9.17 11.74
C ALA A 124 5.31 -10.29 10.70
N ILE A 125 6.17 -11.28 10.87
CA ILE A 125 6.24 -12.47 10.01
C ILE A 125 4.91 -13.22 10.00
N GLN A 126 4.31 -13.44 11.18
CA GLN A 126 2.99 -14.09 11.29
C GLN A 126 1.90 -13.31 10.55
N THR A 127 1.93 -11.98 10.63
CA THR A 127 1.00 -11.12 9.92
C THR A 127 1.14 -11.28 8.40
N VAL A 128 2.37 -11.31 7.89
CA VAL A 128 2.64 -11.53 6.45
C VAL A 128 2.22 -12.93 6.02
N GLU A 129 2.50 -13.95 6.82
CA GLU A 129 2.08 -15.35 6.56
C GLU A 129 0.56 -15.48 6.48
N GLY A 130 -0.18 -14.79 7.36
CA GLY A 130 -1.64 -14.74 7.32
C GLY A 130 -2.17 -14.15 6.03
N THR A 131 -1.54 -13.08 5.55
CA THR A 131 -1.87 -12.47 4.24
C THR A 131 -1.57 -13.43 3.10
N ALA A 132 -0.42 -14.10 3.11
CA ALA A 132 -0.05 -15.10 2.11
C ALA A 132 -1.07 -16.24 2.05
N ARG A 133 -1.49 -16.74 3.21
CA ARG A 133 -2.51 -17.79 3.31
C ARG A 133 -3.84 -17.34 2.69
N SER A 134 -4.26 -16.09 2.93
CA SER A 134 -5.49 -15.55 2.36
C SER A 134 -5.42 -15.36 0.85
N MET A 135 -4.22 -15.32 0.28
CA MET A 135 -3.98 -15.18 -1.17
C MET A 135 -3.75 -16.52 -1.87
N GLY A 136 -3.73 -17.64 -1.13
CA GLY A 136 -3.39 -18.94 -1.69
C GLY A 136 -1.89 -19.11 -1.98
N ILE A 137 -1.04 -18.43 -1.25
CA ILE A 137 0.41 -18.53 -1.33
C ILE A 137 0.91 -19.38 -0.15
N GLU A 138 1.63 -20.45 -0.46
CA GLU A 138 2.23 -21.31 0.54
C GLU A 138 3.59 -20.77 0.98
N VAL A 139 3.82 -20.72 2.28
CA VAL A 139 5.11 -20.34 2.86
C VAL A 139 5.93 -21.61 3.10
N THR A 140 7.08 -21.69 2.46
CA THR A 140 8.03 -22.80 2.64
C THR A 140 9.20 -22.34 3.52
N GLN A 141 9.70 -23.22 4.34
CA GLN A 141 10.88 -22.93 5.17
C GLN A 141 12.18 -23.03 4.38
#